data_e6a020289f3a9578a758fce345e3a602
#
_entry.id   e6a020289f3a9578a758fce345e3a602
#
_cell.length_a   1.000
_cell.length_b   1.000
_cell.length_c   1.000
_cell.angle_alpha   90.00
_cell.angle_beta   90.00
_cell.angle_gamma   90.00
#
_symmetry.space_group_name_H-M   'P 1'
#
loop_
_entity.id
_entity.type
_entity.pdbx_description
1 polymer ?
#
loop_
_entity_poly.entity_id
_entity_poly.type
_entity_poly.pdbx_seq_one_letter_code
_entity_poly.pdbx_strand_id
1 'polypeptide(L)'
;APTGSGKTLAAFLAAIDTLVCEGIEHGLTDETHVVYVSPLKALSNDIQKNLELPIAGIRAELERLGLPDVDIRTMVRTGDTPQADRASMRRRPPHIVVTTPESLYILLTSASGRKMLATTRTVIVDEIHAIAPNKRGAHLALSLERLQALAGRELVRIGLSATQKPIGEIAKFLTGADAQCTIVDTGHIRERDLAIELP
;
A
#
# COMPACT_ATOMS: atom_id res chain seq x y z
N ALA A 1 -4.10 -1.11 -15.85
CA ALA A 1 -3.30 -0.09 -16.54
C ALA A 1 -1.83 -0.57 -16.66
N PRO A 2 -1.06 -0.17 -17.72
CA PRO A 2 0.31 -0.63 -17.93
C PRO A 2 1.27 -0.21 -16.80
N THR A 3 2.41 -0.91 -16.69
CA THR A 3 3.48 -0.56 -15.76
C THR A 3 4.01 0.85 -16.09
N GLY A 4 4.31 1.65 -15.09
CA GLY A 4 4.79 3.04 -15.26
C GLY A 4 3.68 4.07 -15.53
N SER A 5 2.40 3.71 -15.42
CA SER A 5 1.26 4.62 -15.61
C SER A 5 0.90 5.49 -14.39
N GLY A 6 1.73 5.49 -13.33
CA GLY A 6 1.47 6.27 -12.13
C GLY A 6 0.45 5.67 -11.14
N LYS A 7 0.02 4.40 -11.33
CA LYS A 7 -0.97 3.76 -10.44
C LYS A 7 -0.59 3.79 -8.97
N THR A 8 0.65 3.42 -8.68
CA THR A 8 1.17 3.37 -7.32
C THR A 8 1.16 4.74 -6.68
N LEU A 9 1.60 5.77 -7.42
CA LEU A 9 1.55 7.15 -6.97
C LEU A 9 0.10 7.62 -6.71
N ALA A 10 -0.83 7.31 -7.61
CA ALA A 10 -2.25 7.69 -7.44
C ALA A 10 -2.86 7.07 -6.17
N ALA A 11 -2.58 5.78 -5.90
CA ALA A 11 -3.05 5.12 -4.69
C ALA A 11 -2.43 5.73 -3.42
N PHE A 12 -1.15 6.07 -3.45
CA PHE A 12 -0.48 6.75 -2.35
C PHE A 12 -1.00 8.16 -2.14
N LEU A 13 -1.19 8.95 -3.20
CA LEU A 13 -1.71 10.32 -3.06
C LEU A 13 -3.09 10.35 -2.42
N ALA A 14 -3.99 9.44 -2.77
CA ALA A 14 -5.29 9.33 -2.11
C ALA A 14 -5.17 9.01 -0.61
N ALA A 15 -4.24 8.12 -0.24
CA ALA A 15 -4.00 7.79 1.16
C ALA A 15 -3.30 8.93 1.93
N ILE A 16 -2.35 9.61 1.30
CA ILE A 16 -1.64 10.76 1.87
C ILE A 16 -2.60 11.93 2.06
N ASP A 17 -3.45 12.22 1.09
CA ASP A 17 -4.47 13.27 1.16
C ASP A 17 -5.36 13.11 2.40
N THR A 18 -5.86 11.91 2.64
CA THR A 18 -6.65 11.60 3.83
C THR A 18 -5.87 11.89 5.13
N LEU A 19 -4.58 11.50 5.19
CA LEU A 19 -3.73 11.76 6.35
C LEU A 19 -3.42 13.25 6.53
N VAL A 20 -3.21 13.97 5.43
CA VAL A 20 -2.96 15.42 5.46
C VAL A 20 -4.18 16.17 5.98
N CYS A 21 -5.38 15.86 5.46
CA CYS A 21 -6.62 16.47 5.93
C CYS A 21 -6.84 16.22 7.43
N GLU A 22 -6.71 14.97 7.88
CA GLU A 22 -6.82 14.59 9.29
C GLU A 22 -5.76 15.32 10.15
N GLY A 23 -4.52 15.37 9.64
CA GLY A 23 -3.40 16.03 10.33
C GLY A 23 -3.59 17.53 10.50
N ILE A 24 -4.15 18.21 9.51
CA ILE A 24 -4.48 19.65 9.59
C ILE A 24 -5.60 19.91 10.59
N GLU A 25 -6.63 19.07 10.59
CA GLU A 25 -7.83 19.29 11.42
C GLU A 25 -7.62 18.92 12.90
N HIS A 26 -6.92 17.81 13.15
CA HIS A 26 -6.88 17.20 14.49
C HIS A 26 -5.47 16.83 14.97
N GLY A 27 -4.46 16.91 14.10
CA GLY A 27 -3.16 16.30 14.31
C GLY A 27 -3.16 14.79 14.09
N LEU A 28 -2.01 14.23 13.70
CA LEU A 28 -1.87 12.78 13.51
C LEU A 28 -1.48 12.09 14.82
N THR A 29 -2.23 11.04 15.17
CA THR A 29 -1.88 10.12 16.27
C THR A 29 -0.77 9.15 15.85
N ASP A 30 -0.07 8.55 16.83
CA ASP A 30 0.96 7.53 16.58
C ASP A 30 0.30 6.17 16.25
N GLU A 31 -0.38 6.09 15.10
CA GLU A 31 -1.18 4.96 14.63
C GLU A 31 -0.86 4.59 13.19
N THR A 32 -1.05 3.32 12.82
CA THR A 32 -0.90 2.85 11.45
C THR A 32 -2.25 2.89 10.73
N HIS A 33 -2.37 3.77 9.75
CA HIS A 33 -3.60 3.94 8.96
C HIS A 33 -3.56 3.21 7.62
N VAL A 34 -2.36 3.09 7.03
CA VAL A 34 -2.18 2.54 5.68
C VAL A 34 -1.17 1.39 5.70
N VAL A 35 -1.56 0.26 5.13
CA VAL A 35 -0.67 -0.89 4.90
C VAL A 35 -0.52 -1.08 3.39
N TYR A 36 0.70 -0.89 2.89
CA TYR A 36 1.05 -1.17 1.50
C TYR A 36 1.78 -2.51 1.41
N VAL A 37 1.26 -3.42 0.59
CA VAL A 37 1.79 -4.77 0.41
C VAL A 37 2.35 -4.92 -1.00
N SER A 38 3.67 -5.16 -1.11
CA SER A 38 4.34 -5.46 -2.37
C SER A 38 4.92 -6.87 -2.37
N PRO A 39 4.82 -7.63 -3.48
CA PRO A 39 5.38 -8.98 -3.58
C PRO A 39 6.91 -9.03 -3.60
N LEU A 40 7.57 -7.92 -3.93
CA LEU A 40 9.01 -7.85 -4.14
C LEU A 40 9.68 -7.02 -3.03
N LYS A 41 10.67 -7.59 -2.35
CA LYS A 41 11.42 -6.90 -1.29
C LYS A 41 12.19 -5.67 -1.82
N ALA A 42 12.77 -5.75 -3.02
CA ALA A 42 13.51 -4.63 -3.62
C ALA A 42 12.60 -3.42 -3.89
N LEU A 43 11.36 -3.67 -4.36
CA LEU A 43 10.38 -2.61 -4.57
C LEU A 43 9.96 -1.91 -3.28
N SER A 44 10.00 -2.61 -2.15
CA SER A 44 9.64 -1.99 -0.86
C SER A 44 10.56 -0.83 -0.50
N ASN A 45 11.86 -0.93 -0.80
CA ASN A 45 12.81 0.16 -0.56
C ASN A 45 12.63 1.32 -1.55
N ASP A 46 12.37 1.00 -2.83
CA ASP A 46 12.14 2.01 -3.87
C ASP A 46 10.85 2.79 -3.61
N ILE A 47 9.82 2.10 -3.11
CA ILE A 47 8.54 2.72 -2.76
C ILE A 47 8.69 3.66 -1.56
N GLN A 48 9.46 3.30 -0.54
CA GLN A 48 9.73 4.22 0.56
C GLN A 48 10.33 5.52 0.05
N LYS A 49 11.34 5.45 -0.83
CA LYS A 49 11.94 6.65 -1.45
C LYS A 49 10.93 7.43 -2.28
N ASN A 50 10.08 6.75 -3.06
CA ASN A 50 9.05 7.37 -3.87
C ASN A 50 7.90 7.98 -3.04
N LEU A 51 7.71 7.54 -1.80
CA LEU A 51 6.80 8.17 -0.86
C LEU A 51 7.41 9.40 -0.18
N GLU A 52 8.69 9.37 0.15
CA GLU A 52 9.35 10.47 0.85
C GLU A 52 9.34 11.76 0.03
N LEU A 53 9.57 11.68 -1.30
CA LEU A 53 9.56 12.86 -2.16
C LEU A 53 8.19 13.54 -2.25
N PRO A 54 7.06 12.84 -2.54
CA PRO A 54 5.74 13.44 -2.49
C PRO A 54 5.38 14.02 -1.12
N ILE A 55 5.67 13.31 -0.03
CA ILE A 55 5.40 13.78 1.33
C ILE A 55 6.20 15.06 1.63
N ALA A 56 7.48 15.10 1.27
CA ALA A 56 8.32 16.30 1.45
C ALA A 56 7.77 17.48 0.63
N GLY A 57 7.34 17.24 -0.62
CA GLY A 57 6.74 18.26 -1.47
C GLY A 57 5.44 18.82 -0.89
N ILE A 58 4.59 17.94 -0.35
CA ILE A 58 3.33 18.35 0.31
C ILE A 58 3.64 19.18 1.57
N ARG A 59 4.59 18.78 2.40
CA ARG A 59 4.98 19.54 3.59
C ARG A 59 5.50 20.94 3.24
N ALA A 60 6.33 21.06 2.20
CA ALA A 60 6.83 22.36 1.72
C ALA A 60 5.66 23.25 1.23
N GLU A 61 4.65 22.66 0.59
CA GLU A 61 3.48 23.40 0.13
C GLU A 61 2.57 23.81 1.29
N LEU A 62 2.37 22.97 2.30
CA LEU A 62 1.66 23.34 3.53
C LEU A 62 2.32 24.52 4.23
N GLU A 63 3.65 24.52 4.36
CA GLU A 63 4.42 25.63 4.92
C GLU A 63 4.22 26.91 4.09
N ARG A 64 4.31 26.83 2.76
CA ARG A 64 4.08 27.95 1.84
C ARG A 64 2.68 28.56 1.98
N LEU A 65 1.69 27.72 2.27
CA LEU A 65 0.29 28.12 2.47
C LEU A 65 0.00 28.60 3.90
N GLY A 66 0.96 28.54 4.82
CA GLY A 66 0.77 28.86 6.23
C GLY A 66 -0.14 27.87 6.97
N LEU A 67 -0.26 26.64 6.47
CA LEU A 67 -1.02 25.56 7.09
C LEU A 67 -0.17 24.79 8.11
N PRO A 68 -0.80 24.08 9.07
CA PRO A 68 -0.07 23.26 10.04
C PRO A 68 0.84 22.21 9.37
N ASP A 69 2.02 21.98 9.93
CA ASP A 69 2.90 20.89 9.48
C ASP A 69 2.29 19.53 9.85
N VAL A 70 2.27 18.62 8.88
CA VAL A 70 1.76 17.24 9.05
C VAL A 70 2.91 16.26 8.84
N ASP A 71 3.44 15.70 9.93
CA ASP A 71 4.55 14.74 9.91
C ASP A 71 4.05 13.32 9.61
N ILE A 72 3.87 12.98 8.33
CA ILE A 72 3.51 11.63 7.90
C ILE A 72 4.74 10.73 7.93
N ARG A 73 4.74 9.76 8.85
CA ARG A 73 5.83 8.79 8.99
C ARG A 73 5.56 7.54 8.16
N THR A 74 6.58 7.11 7.42
CA THR A 74 6.59 5.90 6.61
C THR A 74 7.69 4.97 7.07
N MET A 75 7.45 3.66 7.11
CA MET A 75 8.49 2.68 7.41
C MET A 75 8.31 1.38 6.62
N VAL A 76 9.44 0.80 6.23
CA VAL A 76 9.49 -0.51 5.58
C VAL A 76 9.63 -1.62 6.63
N ARG A 77 8.73 -2.61 6.57
CA ARG A 77 8.76 -3.78 7.44
C ARG A 77 8.79 -5.06 6.61
N THR A 78 9.99 -5.57 6.41
CA THR A 78 10.26 -6.84 5.71
C THR A 78 11.03 -7.80 6.61
N GLY A 79 11.39 -8.97 6.11
CA GLY A 79 12.28 -9.92 6.80
C GLY A 79 13.64 -9.31 7.13
N ASP A 80 14.12 -8.38 6.30
CA ASP A 80 15.46 -7.80 6.39
C ASP A 80 15.50 -6.50 7.22
N THR A 81 14.33 -6.01 7.70
CA THR A 81 14.27 -4.80 8.55
C THR A 81 15.08 -4.98 9.82
N PRO A 82 16.04 -4.08 10.12
CA PRO A 82 16.88 -4.15 11.32
C PRO A 82 16.09 -4.19 12.64
N GLN A 83 16.67 -4.80 13.66
CA GLN A 83 16.01 -4.91 14.97
C GLN A 83 15.74 -3.55 15.63
N ALA A 84 16.63 -2.58 15.41
CA ALA A 84 16.46 -1.20 15.90
C ALA A 84 15.20 -0.54 15.28
N ASP A 85 15.00 -0.68 13.96
CA ASP A 85 13.84 -0.14 13.27
C ASP A 85 12.55 -0.82 13.71
N ARG A 86 12.58 -2.15 13.90
CA ARG A 86 11.44 -2.89 14.47
C ARG A 86 11.08 -2.40 15.87
N ALA A 87 12.10 -2.05 16.69
CA ALA A 87 11.88 -1.49 18.01
C ALA A 87 11.32 -0.07 17.95
N SER A 88 11.77 0.74 16.99
CA SER A 88 11.24 2.08 16.73
C SER A 88 9.76 2.02 16.34
N MET A 89 9.38 1.17 15.39
CA MET A 89 7.98 0.97 14.97
C MET A 89 7.05 0.57 16.12
N ARG A 90 7.55 -0.19 17.09
CA ARG A 90 6.76 -0.58 18.27
C ARG A 90 6.53 0.57 19.24
N ARG A 91 7.50 1.49 19.36
CA ARG A 91 7.41 2.65 20.25
C ARG A 91 6.58 3.77 19.64
N ARG A 92 6.79 4.01 18.35
CA ARG A 92 6.11 5.05 17.59
C ARG A 92 5.68 4.45 16.23
N PRO A 93 4.46 3.89 16.13
CA PRO A 93 3.96 3.33 14.89
C PRO A 93 3.99 4.32 13.74
N PRO A 94 4.43 3.91 12.54
CA PRO A 94 4.34 4.74 11.35
C PRO A 94 2.89 4.83 10.85
N HIS A 95 2.53 5.92 10.21
CA HIS A 95 1.20 6.09 9.62
C HIS A 95 1.02 5.20 8.38
N ILE A 96 2.11 4.98 7.63
CA ILE A 96 2.15 4.10 6.45
C ILE A 96 3.20 3.02 6.66
N VAL A 97 2.79 1.75 6.63
CA VAL A 97 3.68 0.59 6.67
C VAL A 97 3.80 0.01 5.26
N VAL A 98 5.02 -0.04 4.74
CA VAL A 98 5.36 -0.76 3.50
C VAL A 98 5.85 -2.16 3.87
N THR A 99 5.25 -3.22 3.34
CA THR A 99 5.56 -4.58 3.76
C THR A 99 5.45 -5.60 2.62
N THR A 100 5.81 -6.86 2.89
CA THR A 100 5.58 -8.00 2.00
C THR A 100 4.46 -8.90 2.55
N PRO A 101 3.85 -9.77 1.72
CA PRO A 101 2.81 -10.71 2.18
C PRO A 101 3.24 -11.54 3.39
N GLU A 102 4.48 -12.04 3.38
CA GLU A 102 5.03 -12.85 4.46
C GLU A 102 5.22 -12.05 5.75
N SER A 103 5.70 -10.82 5.61
CA SER A 103 5.92 -9.93 6.77
C SER A 103 4.60 -9.43 7.36
N LEU A 104 3.59 -9.19 6.54
CA LEU A 104 2.24 -8.89 7.01
C LEU A 104 1.69 -10.03 7.89
N TYR A 105 1.84 -11.27 7.43
CA TYR A 105 1.43 -12.43 8.23
C TYR A 105 2.17 -12.48 9.58
N ILE A 106 3.49 -12.27 9.60
CA ILE A 106 4.28 -12.23 10.83
C ILE A 106 3.77 -11.12 11.78
N LEU A 107 3.45 -9.94 11.25
CA LEU A 107 2.86 -8.86 12.05
C LEU A 107 1.51 -9.26 12.63
N LEU A 108 0.63 -9.88 11.84
CA LEU A 108 -0.69 -10.32 12.27
C LEU A 108 -0.65 -11.46 13.33
N THR A 109 0.46 -12.18 13.43
CA THR A 109 0.63 -13.27 14.40
C THR A 109 1.42 -12.86 15.65
N SER A 110 1.99 -11.64 15.68
CA SER A 110 2.71 -11.11 16.84
C SER A 110 1.86 -10.11 17.63
N ALA A 111 1.98 -10.12 18.96
CA ALA A 111 1.21 -9.20 19.81
C ALA A 111 1.47 -7.72 19.49
N SER A 112 2.74 -7.34 19.29
CA SER A 112 3.10 -5.95 18.92
C SER A 112 2.65 -5.56 17.52
N GLY A 113 2.72 -6.47 16.56
CA GLY A 113 2.24 -6.23 15.19
C GLY A 113 0.71 -6.09 15.16
N ARG A 114 -0.02 -6.91 15.87
CA ARG A 114 -1.48 -6.79 15.99
C ARG A 114 -1.88 -5.45 16.60
N LYS A 115 -1.20 -5.03 17.68
CA LYS A 115 -1.46 -3.71 18.29
C LYS A 115 -1.24 -2.58 17.26
N MET A 116 -0.15 -2.63 16.50
CA MET A 116 0.18 -1.62 15.48
C MET A 116 -0.86 -1.60 14.34
N LEU A 117 -1.29 -2.78 13.86
CA LEU A 117 -2.18 -2.90 12.71
C LEU A 117 -3.66 -2.73 13.04
N ALA A 118 -4.06 -2.70 14.31
CA ALA A 118 -5.47 -2.59 14.72
C ALA A 118 -6.16 -1.30 14.25
N THR A 119 -5.39 -0.26 13.98
CA THR A 119 -5.89 1.05 13.54
C THR A 119 -5.89 1.23 12.01
N THR A 120 -5.53 0.18 11.26
CA THR A 120 -5.52 0.20 9.79
C THR A 120 -6.89 0.56 9.23
N ARG A 121 -6.90 1.44 8.22
CA ARG A 121 -8.11 1.88 7.49
C ARG A 121 -8.02 1.51 6.01
N THR A 122 -6.81 1.56 5.45
CA THR A 122 -6.57 1.30 4.02
C THR A 122 -5.48 0.26 3.83
N VAL A 123 -5.71 -0.68 2.92
CA VAL A 123 -4.70 -1.62 2.45
C VAL A 123 -4.54 -1.50 0.94
N ILE A 124 -3.31 -1.31 0.50
CA ILE A 124 -2.95 -1.25 -0.92
C ILE A 124 -2.14 -2.50 -1.24
N VAL A 125 -2.60 -3.30 -2.20
CA VAL A 125 -1.89 -4.50 -2.69
C VAL A 125 -1.36 -4.19 -4.08
N ASP A 126 -0.05 -4.08 -4.18
CA ASP A 126 0.59 -3.81 -5.48
C ASP A 126 0.99 -5.10 -6.20
N GLU A 127 1.10 -5.00 -7.52
CA GLU A 127 1.42 -6.11 -8.42
C GLU A 127 0.57 -7.36 -8.11
N ILE A 128 -0.71 -7.16 -7.80
CA ILE A 128 -1.64 -8.20 -7.35
C ILE A 128 -1.68 -9.40 -8.32
N HIS A 129 -1.49 -9.14 -9.61
CA HIS A 129 -1.43 -10.16 -10.66
C HIS A 129 -0.25 -11.14 -10.49
N ALA A 130 0.84 -10.70 -9.89
CA ALA A 130 2.01 -11.55 -9.64
C ALA A 130 1.82 -12.46 -8.42
N ILE A 131 0.88 -12.13 -7.55
CA ILE A 131 0.62 -12.85 -6.30
C ILE A 131 -0.59 -13.77 -6.43
N ALA A 132 -1.71 -13.29 -6.98
CA ALA A 132 -3.00 -13.96 -6.96
C ALA A 132 -2.97 -15.42 -7.48
N PRO A 133 -2.23 -15.77 -8.55
CA PRO A 133 -2.26 -17.13 -9.11
C PRO A 133 -1.53 -18.20 -8.30
N ASN A 134 -0.83 -17.85 -7.24
CA ASN A 134 0.08 -18.78 -6.54
C ASN A 134 -0.28 -18.94 -5.05
N LYS A 135 0.43 -19.86 -4.35
CA LYS A 135 0.22 -20.12 -2.93
C LYS A 135 0.41 -18.88 -2.03
N ARG A 136 1.28 -17.94 -2.44
CA ARG A 136 1.47 -16.67 -1.74
C ARG A 136 0.21 -15.82 -1.78
N GLY A 137 -0.55 -15.90 -2.89
CA GLY A 137 -1.84 -15.24 -3.03
C GLY A 137 -2.87 -15.77 -2.05
N ALA A 138 -3.08 -17.08 -1.99
CA ALA A 138 -4.01 -17.67 -1.02
C ALA A 138 -3.65 -17.27 0.43
N HIS A 139 -2.35 -17.26 0.75
CA HIS A 139 -1.86 -16.82 2.05
C HIS A 139 -2.10 -15.33 2.30
N LEU A 140 -1.92 -14.48 1.27
CA LEU A 140 -2.21 -13.04 1.37
C LEU A 140 -3.71 -12.79 1.54
N ALA A 141 -4.57 -13.47 0.77
CA ALA A 141 -6.03 -13.34 0.91
C ALA A 141 -6.48 -13.60 2.36
N LEU A 142 -6.00 -14.70 2.97
CA LEU A 142 -6.26 -14.99 4.38
C LEU A 142 -5.72 -13.88 5.31
N SER A 143 -4.55 -13.32 4.99
CA SER A 143 -3.96 -12.25 5.79
C SER A 143 -4.77 -10.95 5.70
N LEU A 144 -5.38 -10.65 4.54
CA LEU A 144 -6.27 -9.49 4.36
C LEU A 144 -7.55 -9.63 5.20
N GLU A 145 -8.17 -10.82 5.22
CA GLU A 145 -9.34 -11.09 6.05
C GLU A 145 -9.00 -10.97 7.55
N ARG A 146 -7.83 -11.48 7.96
CA ARG A 146 -7.34 -11.35 9.33
C ARG A 146 -7.07 -9.88 9.71
N LEU A 147 -6.55 -9.10 8.78
CA LEU A 147 -6.31 -7.66 8.99
C LEU A 147 -7.64 -6.93 9.18
N GLN A 148 -8.64 -7.21 8.36
CA GLN A 148 -9.98 -6.62 8.50
C GLN A 148 -10.64 -7.00 9.82
N ALA A 149 -10.59 -8.29 10.18
CA ALA A 149 -11.11 -8.75 11.47
C ALA A 149 -10.38 -8.10 12.65
N LEU A 150 -9.04 -7.89 12.55
CA LEU A 150 -8.25 -7.22 13.57
C LEU A 150 -8.62 -5.74 13.70
N ALA A 151 -8.81 -5.03 12.59
CA ALA A 151 -9.17 -3.62 12.55
C ALA A 151 -10.61 -3.38 13.08
N GLY A 152 -11.47 -4.39 13.09
CA GLY A 152 -12.85 -4.31 13.56
C GLY A 152 -13.73 -3.36 12.73
N ARG A 153 -13.33 -3.07 11.51
CA ARG A 153 -14.00 -2.18 10.55
C ARG A 153 -13.81 -2.66 9.13
N GLU A 154 -14.64 -2.19 8.23
CA GLU A 154 -14.40 -2.40 6.81
C GLU A 154 -13.16 -1.60 6.36
N LEU A 155 -12.23 -2.29 5.67
CA LEU A 155 -11.02 -1.70 5.12
C LEU A 155 -11.25 -1.25 3.69
N VAL A 156 -10.76 -0.06 3.35
CA VAL A 156 -10.59 0.32 1.95
C VAL A 156 -9.49 -0.54 1.34
N ARG A 157 -9.83 -1.41 0.40
CA ARG A 157 -8.88 -2.31 -0.28
C ARG A 157 -8.62 -1.81 -1.69
N ILE A 158 -7.37 -1.50 -2.01
CA ILE A 158 -6.92 -1.01 -3.31
C ILE A 158 -5.99 -2.04 -3.92
N GLY A 159 -6.33 -2.57 -5.09
CA GLY A 159 -5.49 -3.49 -5.85
C GLY A 159 -4.87 -2.80 -7.06
N LEU A 160 -3.55 -2.85 -7.18
CA LEU A 160 -2.82 -2.32 -8.32
C LEU A 160 -2.31 -3.49 -9.16
N SER A 161 -2.62 -3.47 -10.46
CA SER A 161 -2.29 -4.57 -11.35
C SER A 161 -1.83 -4.04 -12.71
N ALA A 162 -0.88 -4.74 -13.33
CA ALA A 162 -0.72 -4.67 -14.77
C ALA A 162 -1.98 -5.20 -15.46
N THR A 163 -2.11 -4.97 -16.76
CA THR A 163 -3.25 -5.47 -17.54
C THR A 163 -3.31 -6.99 -17.45
N GLN A 164 -4.38 -7.53 -16.88
CA GLN A 164 -4.64 -8.97 -16.74
C GLN A 164 -6.06 -9.30 -17.16
N LYS A 165 -6.24 -10.50 -17.71
CA LYS A 165 -7.57 -11.05 -18.04
C LYS A 165 -7.68 -12.47 -17.48
N PRO A 166 -8.80 -12.84 -16.82
CA PRO A 166 -9.96 -12.00 -16.49
C PRO A 166 -9.74 -11.14 -15.23
N ILE A 167 -9.96 -9.83 -15.33
CA ILE A 167 -9.75 -8.89 -14.22
C ILE A 167 -10.72 -9.13 -13.05
N GLY A 168 -11.89 -9.72 -13.31
CA GLY A 168 -12.88 -10.06 -12.29
C GLY A 168 -12.36 -11.06 -11.25
N GLU A 169 -11.50 -12.00 -11.63
CA GLU A 169 -10.90 -12.93 -10.68
C GLU A 169 -9.91 -12.22 -9.72
N ILE A 170 -9.20 -11.23 -10.24
CA ILE A 170 -8.30 -10.40 -9.42
C ILE A 170 -9.12 -9.53 -8.44
N ALA A 171 -10.26 -9.02 -8.88
CA ALA A 171 -11.18 -8.28 -8.02
C ALA A 171 -11.70 -9.16 -6.87
N LYS A 172 -12.20 -10.36 -7.17
CA LYS A 172 -12.64 -11.33 -6.15
C LYS A 172 -11.53 -11.73 -5.17
N PHE A 173 -10.30 -11.86 -5.67
CA PHE A 173 -9.15 -12.13 -4.81
C PHE A 173 -8.93 -11.02 -3.77
N LEU A 174 -9.11 -9.74 -4.19
CA LEU A 174 -8.90 -8.59 -3.32
C LEU A 174 -10.02 -8.41 -2.29
N THR A 175 -11.27 -8.56 -2.71
CA THR A 175 -12.43 -8.18 -1.90
C THR A 175 -13.23 -9.36 -1.34
N GLY A 176 -12.98 -10.57 -1.82
CA GLY A 176 -13.80 -11.73 -1.55
C GLY A 176 -14.81 -12.01 -2.68
N ALA A 177 -15.41 -13.21 -2.66
CA ALA A 177 -16.25 -13.69 -3.75
C ALA A 177 -17.55 -12.89 -3.95
N ASP A 178 -18.12 -12.40 -2.86
CA ASP A 178 -19.45 -11.77 -2.83
C ASP A 178 -19.41 -10.25 -2.72
N ALA A 179 -18.21 -9.65 -2.55
CA ALA A 179 -18.06 -8.21 -2.39
C ALA A 179 -17.95 -7.50 -3.74
N GLN A 180 -18.54 -6.31 -3.81
CA GLN A 180 -18.41 -5.45 -4.98
C GLN A 180 -17.02 -4.83 -5.05
N CYS A 181 -16.47 -4.75 -6.28
CA CYS A 181 -15.20 -4.10 -6.55
C CYS A 181 -15.35 -3.16 -7.75
N THR A 182 -14.98 -1.89 -7.56
CA THR A 182 -14.90 -0.95 -8.68
C THR A 182 -13.62 -1.21 -9.47
N ILE A 183 -13.76 -1.57 -10.74
CA ILE A 183 -12.65 -1.83 -11.63
C ILE A 183 -12.40 -0.59 -12.49
N VAL A 184 -11.21 0.01 -12.36
CA VAL A 184 -10.77 1.12 -13.21
C VAL A 184 -9.78 0.57 -14.24
N ASP A 185 -10.24 0.39 -15.46
CA ASP A 185 -9.42 -0.02 -16.60
C ASP A 185 -9.43 1.10 -17.66
N THR A 186 -8.33 1.83 -17.74
CA THR A 186 -8.20 2.98 -18.63
C THR A 186 -7.85 2.61 -20.08
N GLY A 187 -7.68 1.31 -20.36
CA GLY A 187 -7.52 0.79 -21.73
C GLY A 187 -6.38 1.43 -22.52
N HIS A 188 -5.24 1.71 -21.92
CA HIS A 188 -4.11 2.33 -22.63
C HIS A 188 -3.47 1.32 -23.60
N ILE A 189 -3.88 1.39 -24.86
CA ILE A 189 -3.14 0.80 -25.97
C ILE A 189 -2.02 1.80 -26.30
N ARG A 190 -0.77 1.50 -25.92
CA ARG A 190 0.37 2.19 -26.51
C ARG A 190 0.44 1.73 -27.97
N GLU A 191 0.30 2.63 -28.92
CA GLU A 191 0.70 2.38 -30.29
C GLU A 191 2.19 2.02 -30.28
N ARG A 192 2.51 0.81 -30.72
CA ARG A 192 3.88 0.34 -30.86
C ARG A 192 4.20 0.37 -32.34
N ASP A 193 5.11 1.21 -32.74
CA ASP A 193 5.76 1.13 -34.03
C ASP A 193 6.93 0.12 -33.89
N LEU A 194 6.72 -1.08 -34.41
CA LEU A 194 7.70 -2.17 -34.37
C LEU A 194 8.20 -2.37 -35.80
N ALA A 195 9.41 -1.94 -36.11
CA ALA A 195 10.11 -2.25 -37.35
C ALA A 195 11.17 -3.33 -37.12
N ILE A 196 11.23 -4.33 -37.98
CA ILE A 196 12.36 -5.27 -38.07
C ILE A 196 13.22 -4.77 -39.21
N GLU A 197 14.41 -4.27 -38.92
CA GLU A 197 15.41 -3.95 -39.92
C GLU A 197 16.36 -5.16 -40.08
N LEU A 198 16.52 -5.61 -41.31
CA LEU A 198 17.55 -6.61 -41.68
C LEU A 198 18.84 -5.83 -41.94
N PRO A 199 19.99 -6.36 -41.48
CA PRO A 199 21.31 -5.75 -41.67
C PRO A 199 21.76 -5.77 -43.13
#